data_70f1160ebde713dfc0440f32b6df11d7
#
_entry.id   70f1160ebde713dfc0440f32b6df11d7
#
_cell.length_a   1.000
_cell.length_b   1.000
_cell.length_c   1.000
_cell.angle_alpha   90.00
_cell.angle_beta   90.00
_cell.angle_gamma   90.00
#
_symmetry.space_group_name_H-M   'P 1'
#
loop_
_entity.id
_entity.type
_entity.pdbx_description
1 polymer ?
#
loop_
_entity_poly.entity_id
_entity_poly.type
_entity_poly.pdbx_seq_one_letter_code
_entity_poly.pdbx_strand_id
1 'polypeptide(L)'
;VQVGDIAYHVAAVARGARRALKIADLPFGADATPEQAHAAAVRFIQAGAAMVKLEGAGHKLEIIRYLVDREIPVCAHLGLTPQSVLRFGGFKVQGREEAAAAQLRADARAVAGAGAGLLVLEGVPAALAAALTAASPIPTIGIGAGAGCDGQVLVLHDLLGIDTGHRKPRF
;
A
#
# COMPACT_ATOMS: atom_id res chain seq x y z
N VAL A 1 1.15 4.76 15.89
CA VAL A 1 1.68 5.77 14.96
C VAL A 1 0.56 6.71 14.59
N GLN A 2 0.80 8.02 14.70
CA GLN A 2 -0.16 9.08 14.42
C GLN A 2 0.17 9.78 13.09
N VAL A 3 -0.78 10.52 12.54
CA VAL A 3 -0.57 11.34 11.31
C VAL A 3 0.62 12.30 11.48
N GLY A 4 0.82 12.85 12.69
CA GLY A 4 1.95 13.73 12.99
C GLY A 4 3.31 13.02 12.87
N ASP A 5 3.40 11.78 13.32
CA ASP A 5 4.63 10.98 13.28
C ASP A 5 5.01 10.68 11.82
N ILE A 6 4.03 10.27 11.00
CA ILE A 6 4.25 10.03 9.56
C ILE A 6 4.69 11.32 8.88
N ALA A 7 4.04 12.45 9.11
CA ALA A 7 4.42 13.73 8.52
C ALA A 7 5.86 14.13 8.89
N TYR A 8 6.29 13.90 10.14
CA TYR A 8 7.66 14.13 10.58
C TYR A 8 8.67 13.27 9.79
N HIS A 9 8.39 11.97 9.65
CA HIS A 9 9.24 11.07 8.87
C HIS A 9 9.26 11.42 7.38
N VAL A 10 8.10 11.75 6.79
CA VAL A 10 8.01 12.21 5.40
C VAL A 10 8.89 13.43 5.17
N ALA A 11 8.85 14.44 6.06
CA ALA A 11 9.69 15.62 5.96
C ALA A 11 11.19 15.28 6.06
N ALA A 12 11.56 14.32 6.92
CA ALA A 12 12.94 13.84 7.03
C ALA A 12 13.42 13.16 5.74
N VAL A 13 12.60 12.23 5.20
CA VAL A 13 12.90 11.54 3.94
C VAL A 13 12.95 12.51 2.76
N ALA A 14 12.05 13.50 2.71
CA ALA A 14 11.98 14.47 1.63
C ALA A 14 13.24 15.33 1.51
N ARG A 15 13.93 15.63 2.63
CA ARG A 15 15.20 16.34 2.60
C ARG A 15 16.34 15.55 1.93
N GLY A 16 16.31 14.22 2.06
CA GLY A 16 17.36 13.35 1.51
C GLY A 16 17.03 12.75 0.14
N ALA A 17 15.77 12.33 -0.06
CA ALA A 17 15.31 11.64 -1.26
C ALA A 17 14.88 12.64 -2.35
N ARG A 18 15.84 13.16 -3.12
CA ARG A 18 15.57 14.18 -4.16
C ARG A 18 14.94 13.61 -5.44
N ARG A 19 15.21 12.35 -5.78
CA ARG A 19 14.82 11.72 -7.06
C ARG A 19 13.75 10.67 -6.92
N ALA A 20 13.71 9.96 -5.78
CA ALA A 20 12.75 8.90 -5.54
C ALA A 20 11.33 9.44 -5.34
N LEU A 21 10.33 8.72 -5.86
CA LEU A 21 8.93 8.95 -5.54
C LEU A 21 8.72 8.68 -4.03
N LYS A 22 8.21 9.66 -3.33
CA LYS A 22 7.94 9.56 -1.89
C LYS A 22 6.45 9.28 -1.68
N ILE A 23 6.16 8.09 -1.16
CA ILE A 23 4.80 7.63 -0.87
C ILE A 23 4.63 7.61 0.66
N ALA A 24 3.64 8.32 1.16
CA ALA A 24 3.34 8.38 2.59
C ALA A 24 2.16 7.47 2.93
N ASP A 25 2.35 6.61 3.94
CA ASP A 25 1.33 5.67 4.39
C ASP A 25 0.32 6.33 5.31
N LEU A 26 -0.97 6.20 5.03
CA LEU A 26 -2.03 6.60 5.96
C LEU A 26 -2.02 5.64 7.16
N PRO A 27 -1.80 6.11 8.40
CA PRO A 27 -1.79 5.23 9.55
C PRO A 27 -3.19 4.71 9.86
N PHE A 28 -3.25 3.61 10.61
CA PHE A 28 -4.51 2.98 11.01
C PHE A 28 -5.51 4.02 11.56
N GLY A 29 -6.71 4.03 11.00
CA GLY A 29 -7.81 4.92 11.38
C GLY A 29 -7.77 6.31 10.74
N ALA A 30 -6.68 6.71 10.10
CA ALA A 30 -6.61 8.01 9.41
C ALA A 30 -7.44 8.05 8.12
N ASP A 31 -7.85 6.90 7.63
CA ASP A 31 -8.69 6.71 6.45
C ASP A 31 -10.06 6.07 6.80
N ALA A 32 -10.61 6.42 7.96
CA ALA A 32 -11.94 5.96 8.38
C ALA A 32 -13.06 6.66 7.59
N THR A 33 -12.86 7.92 7.20
CA THR A 33 -13.75 8.66 6.28
C THR A 33 -12.93 9.35 5.19
N PRO A 34 -13.55 9.70 4.03
CA PRO A 34 -12.87 10.45 2.98
C PRO A 34 -12.24 11.75 3.45
N GLU A 35 -12.93 12.49 4.34
CA GLU A 35 -12.45 13.77 4.87
C GLU A 35 -11.24 13.61 5.78
N GLN A 36 -11.22 12.56 6.62
CA GLN A 36 -10.08 12.24 7.48
C GLN A 36 -8.87 11.84 6.64
N ALA A 37 -9.07 10.98 5.63
CA ALA A 37 -8.03 10.60 4.69
C ALA A 37 -7.46 11.82 3.95
N HIS A 38 -8.31 12.72 3.49
CA HIS A 38 -7.92 13.96 2.82
C HIS A 38 -7.10 14.87 3.74
N ALA A 39 -7.56 15.10 4.97
CA ALA A 39 -6.85 15.93 5.93
C ALA A 39 -5.44 15.39 6.24
N ALA A 40 -5.30 14.07 6.39
CA ALA A 40 -4.00 13.40 6.58
C ALA A 40 -3.13 13.50 5.31
N ALA A 41 -3.70 13.23 4.14
CA ALA A 41 -3.01 13.29 2.86
C ALA A 41 -2.44 14.69 2.56
N VAL A 42 -3.21 15.74 2.81
CA VAL A 42 -2.76 17.14 2.65
C VAL A 42 -1.53 17.41 3.52
N ARG A 43 -1.52 16.96 4.77
CA ARG A 43 -0.35 17.12 5.66
C ARG A 43 0.88 16.39 5.12
N PHE A 44 0.69 15.21 4.53
CA PHE A 44 1.80 14.43 3.97
C PHE A 44 2.36 15.07 2.69
N ILE A 45 1.50 15.56 1.81
CA ILE A 45 1.92 16.30 0.61
C ILE A 45 2.69 17.57 1.00
N GLN A 46 2.19 18.32 1.98
CA GLN A 46 2.88 19.50 2.52
C GLN A 46 4.23 19.16 3.18
N ALA A 47 4.37 17.97 3.75
CA ALA A 47 5.62 17.46 4.30
C ALA A 47 6.61 16.98 3.22
N GLY A 48 6.19 16.87 1.96
CA GLY A 48 7.04 16.52 0.82
C GLY A 48 6.77 15.14 0.22
N ALA A 49 5.68 14.45 0.57
CA ALA A 49 5.21 13.30 -0.17
C ALA A 49 4.70 13.71 -1.56
N ALA A 50 4.75 12.79 -2.52
CA ALA A 50 4.20 12.95 -3.85
C ALA A 50 2.95 12.07 -4.08
N MET A 51 2.69 11.14 -3.17
CA MET A 51 1.60 10.17 -3.23
C MET A 51 1.27 9.68 -1.83
N VAL A 52 0.05 9.27 -1.58
CA VAL A 52 -0.34 8.62 -0.32
C VAL A 52 -0.71 7.15 -0.54
N LYS A 53 -0.47 6.29 0.44
CA LYS A 53 -0.85 4.87 0.38
C LYS A 53 -1.95 4.57 1.40
N LEU A 54 -2.89 3.73 1.00
CA LEU A 54 -3.94 3.18 1.87
C LEU A 54 -4.18 1.70 1.59
N GLU A 55 -4.65 0.98 2.61
CA GLU A 55 -4.79 -0.47 2.59
C GLU A 55 -6.23 -0.91 2.37
N GLY A 56 -6.41 -1.87 1.42
CA GLY A 56 -7.67 -2.52 1.14
C GLY A 56 -8.43 -1.97 -0.06
N ALA A 57 -9.61 -2.55 -0.28
CA ALA A 57 -10.60 -2.20 -1.29
C ALA A 57 -11.99 -2.02 -0.63
N GLY A 58 -13.07 -2.33 -1.33
CA GLY A 58 -14.43 -2.18 -0.79
C GLY A 58 -14.76 -0.73 -0.46
N HIS A 59 -15.00 -0.42 0.81
CA HIS A 59 -15.28 0.96 1.26
C HIS A 59 -14.11 1.94 0.99
N LYS A 60 -12.89 1.45 0.83
CA LYS A 60 -11.75 2.28 0.47
C LYS A 60 -11.81 2.86 -0.95
N LEU A 61 -12.62 2.28 -1.83
CA LEU A 61 -12.80 2.79 -3.20
C LEU A 61 -13.38 4.21 -3.24
N GLU A 62 -14.28 4.52 -2.31
CA GLU A 62 -14.81 5.87 -2.16
C GLU A 62 -13.71 6.86 -1.74
N ILE A 63 -12.87 6.44 -0.81
CA ILE A 63 -11.75 7.26 -0.32
C ILE A 63 -10.74 7.49 -1.45
N ILE A 64 -10.41 6.46 -2.24
CA ILE A 64 -9.51 6.60 -3.40
C ILE A 64 -10.07 7.64 -4.37
N ARG A 65 -11.34 7.51 -4.79
CA ARG A 65 -11.98 8.50 -5.68
C ARG A 65 -11.95 9.90 -5.10
N TYR A 66 -12.33 10.04 -3.83
CA TYR A 66 -12.37 11.33 -3.14
C TYR A 66 -11.02 12.05 -3.13
N LEU A 67 -9.92 11.30 -2.92
CA LEU A 67 -8.56 11.85 -2.95
C LEU A 67 -8.13 12.20 -4.37
N VAL A 68 -8.36 11.31 -5.32
CA VAL A 68 -7.99 11.49 -6.73
C VAL A 68 -8.73 12.67 -7.36
N ASP A 69 -10.03 12.82 -7.09
CA ASP A 69 -10.83 13.96 -7.53
C ASP A 69 -10.33 15.30 -6.97
N ARG A 70 -9.47 15.26 -5.95
CA ARG A 70 -8.82 16.43 -5.32
C ARG A 70 -7.33 16.49 -5.64
N GLU A 71 -6.94 15.84 -6.75
CA GLU A 71 -5.57 15.87 -7.29
C GLU A 71 -4.50 15.26 -6.37
N ILE A 72 -4.91 14.40 -5.42
CA ILE A 72 -3.98 13.66 -4.55
C ILE A 72 -3.74 12.29 -5.15
N PRO A 73 -2.50 11.98 -5.63
CA PRO A 73 -2.17 10.66 -6.15
C PRO A 73 -2.24 9.58 -5.06
N VAL A 74 -2.82 8.43 -5.40
CA VAL A 74 -3.06 7.33 -4.48
C VAL A 74 -2.36 6.06 -4.92
N CYS A 75 -1.64 5.42 -4.00
CA CYS A 75 -1.15 4.06 -4.06
C CYS A 75 -2.11 3.15 -3.28
N ALA A 76 -2.73 2.19 -3.94
CA ALA A 76 -3.51 1.16 -3.26
C ALA A 76 -2.60 0.04 -2.76
N HIS A 77 -3.04 -0.69 -1.73
CA HIS A 77 -2.32 -1.83 -1.19
C HIS A 77 -3.28 -2.99 -0.93
N LEU A 78 -3.01 -4.14 -1.56
CA LEU A 78 -3.82 -5.35 -1.48
C LEU A 78 -2.99 -6.57 -1.08
N GLY A 79 -3.67 -7.64 -0.71
CA GLY A 79 -3.08 -8.87 -0.19
C GLY A 79 -3.02 -8.85 1.34
N LEU A 80 -1.86 -9.11 1.91
CA LEU A 80 -1.62 -8.91 3.32
C LEU A 80 -1.55 -7.42 3.59
N THR A 81 -2.57 -6.90 4.25
CA THR A 81 -2.61 -5.51 4.69
C THR A 81 -2.32 -5.47 6.18
N PRO A 82 -1.12 -5.00 6.62
CA PRO A 82 -0.70 -5.06 8.03
C PRO A 82 -1.69 -4.43 9.00
N GLN A 83 -2.38 -3.38 8.59
CA GLN A 83 -3.41 -2.74 9.42
C GLN A 83 -4.64 -3.63 9.66
N SER A 84 -4.84 -4.66 8.85
CA SER A 84 -5.91 -5.65 9.00
C SER A 84 -5.47 -6.92 9.74
N VAL A 85 -4.27 -6.96 10.32
CA VAL A 85 -3.66 -8.15 10.93
C VAL A 85 -4.54 -8.81 11.99
N LEU A 86 -5.27 -8.01 12.76
CA LEU A 86 -6.21 -8.51 13.78
C LEU A 86 -7.39 -9.28 13.14
N ARG A 87 -7.91 -8.78 12.02
CA ARG A 87 -8.97 -9.44 11.24
C ARG A 87 -8.48 -10.74 10.60
N PHE A 88 -7.23 -10.76 10.13
CA PHE A 88 -6.62 -11.96 9.52
C PHE A 88 -6.15 -13.00 10.54
N GLY A 89 -6.06 -12.63 11.81
CA GLY A 89 -5.50 -13.50 12.85
C GLY A 89 -4.01 -13.77 12.64
N GLY A 90 -3.26 -12.76 12.22
CA GLY A 90 -1.81 -12.80 12.01
C GLY A 90 -1.37 -12.51 10.57
N PHE A 91 -0.06 -12.52 10.36
CA PHE A 91 0.58 -12.30 9.05
C PHE A 91 0.48 -13.58 8.21
N LYS A 92 -0.56 -13.68 7.38
CA LYS A 92 -0.84 -14.86 6.53
C LYS A 92 -0.84 -14.46 5.07
N VAL A 93 -0.31 -15.35 4.21
CA VAL A 93 -0.39 -15.19 2.76
C VAL A 93 -1.86 -15.16 2.33
N GLN A 94 -2.23 -14.17 1.54
CA GLN A 94 -3.58 -13.93 1.04
C GLN A 94 -3.74 -14.47 -0.39
N GLY A 95 -4.95 -14.89 -0.76
CA GLY A 95 -5.22 -15.37 -2.12
C GLY A 95 -4.72 -16.77 -2.43
N ARG A 96 -4.55 -17.65 -1.45
CA ARG A 96 -4.21 -19.06 -1.67
C ARG A 96 -5.39 -19.87 -2.23
N GLU A 97 -6.59 -19.61 -1.69
CA GLU A 97 -7.80 -20.26 -2.15
C GLU A 97 -8.38 -19.51 -3.35
N GLU A 98 -8.99 -20.24 -4.30
CA GLU A 98 -9.47 -19.65 -5.55
C GLU A 98 -10.49 -18.52 -5.32
N ALA A 99 -11.38 -18.66 -4.34
CA ALA A 99 -12.32 -17.59 -3.99
C ALA A 99 -11.61 -16.31 -3.53
N ALA A 100 -10.56 -16.44 -2.71
CA ALA A 100 -9.75 -15.31 -2.25
C ALA A 100 -8.91 -14.73 -3.39
N ALA A 101 -8.39 -15.56 -4.30
CA ALA A 101 -7.69 -15.10 -5.49
C ALA A 101 -8.61 -14.35 -6.45
N ALA A 102 -9.83 -14.84 -6.67
CA ALA A 102 -10.84 -14.17 -7.48
C ALA A 102 -11.22 -12.81 -6.89
N GLN A 103 -11.36 -12.72 -5.55
CA GLN A 103 -11.62 -11.45 -4.87
C GLN A 103 -10.46 -10.46 -5.06
N LEU A 104 -9.20 -10.90 -4.91
CA LEU A 104 -8.04 -10.04 -5.14
C LEU A 104 -7.97 -9.52 -6.59
N ARG A 105 -8.35 -10.35 -7.59
CA ARG A 105 -8.46 -9.90 -8.99
C ARG A 105 -9.55 -8.84 -9.17
N ALA A 106 -10.69 -9.00 -8.50
CA ALA A 106 -11.77 -8.01 -8.52
C ALA A 106 -11.33 -6.71 -7.84
N ASP A 107 -10.71 -6.81 -6.66
CA ASP A 107 -10.22 -5.66 -5.89
C ASP A 107 -9.15 -4.88 -6.65
N ALA A 108 -8.19 -5.56 -7.30
CA ALA A 108 -7.14 -4.91 -8.09
C ALA A 108 -7.73 -4.08 -9.25
N ARG A 109 -8.72 -4.62 -9.95
CA ARG A 109 -9.45 -3.86 -10.99
C ARG A 109 -10.22 -2.68 -10.40
N ALA A 110 -10.86 -2.88 -9.24
CA ALA A 110 -11.68 -1.86 -8.61
C ALA A 110 -10.84 -0.68 -8.10
N VAL A 111 -9.68 -0.91 -7.48
CA VAL A 111 -8.81 0.17 -7.01
C VAL A 111 -8.19 0.95 -8.18
N ALA A 112 -7.80 0.28 -9.25
CA ALA A 112 -7.34 0.94 -10.48
C ALA A 112 -8.46 1.77 -11.11
N GLY A 113 -9.67 1.21 -11.21
CA GLY A 113 -10.85 1.91 -11.72
C GLY A 113 -11.33 3.07 -10.82
N ALA A 114 -10.95 3.07 -9.54
CA ALA A 114 -11.18 4.19 -8.63
C ALA A 114 -10.14 5.32 -8.79
N GLY A 115 -9.10 5.13 -9.61
CA GLY A 115 -8.10 6.13 -9.93
C GLY A 115 -6.77 5.96 -9.18
N ALA A 116 -6.54 4.84 -8.49
CA ALA A 116 -5.20 4.57 -7.95
C ALA A 116 -4.17 4.55 -9.09
N GLY A 117 -3.02 5.17 -8.87
CA GLY A 117 -1.91 5.25 -9.84
C GLY A 117 -0.81 4.21 -9.61
N LEU A 118 -0.87 3.47 -8.52
CA LEU A 118 0.08 2.43 -8.14
C LEU A 118 -0.61 1.38 -7.26
N LEU A 119 -0.17 0.13 -7.34
CA LEU A 119 -0.69 -0.97 -6.53
C LEU A 119 0.44 -1.74 -5.84
N VAL A 120 0.43 -1.79 -4.52
CA VAL A 120 1.27 -2.70 -3.74
C VAL A 120 0.54 -4.04 -3.59
N LEU A 121 1.27 -5.15 -3.83
CA LEU A 121 0.83 -6.52 -3.61
C LEU A 121 1.73 -7.14 -2.54
N GLU A 122 1.19 -7.38 -1.34
CA GLU A 122 1.96 -7.95 -0.23
C GLU A 122 1.46 -9.34 0.14
N GLY A 123 2.42 -10.28 0.35
CA GLY A 123 2.11 -11.62 0.86
C GLY A 123 1.10 -12.38 0.01
N VAL A 124 1.25 -12.35 -1.30
CA VAL A 124 0.37 -13.01 -2.30
C VAL A 124 1.17 -14.12 -3.00
N PRO A 125 0.56 -15.26 -3.38
CA PRO A 125 1.26 -16.26 -4.18
C PRO A 125 1.88 -15.66 -5.45
N ALA A 126 3.13 -16.01 -5.76
CA ALA A 126 3.89 -15.43 -6.88
C ALA A 126 3.17 -15.52 -8.23
N ALA A 127 2.53 -16.67 -8.51
CA ALA A 127 1.77 -16.86 -9.75
C ALA A 127 0.54 -15.93 -9.82
N LEU A 128 -0.14 -15.71 -8.69
CA LEU A 128 -1.27 -14.77 -8.64
C LEU A 128 -0.80 -13.33 -8.80
N ALA A 129 0.30 -12.93 -8.14
CA ALA A 129 0.86 -11.59 -8.28
C ALA A 129 1.29 -11.30 -9.73
N ALA A 130 1.97 -12.24 -10.38
CA ALA A 130 2.34 -12.12 -11.80
C ALA A 130 1.10 -11.97 -12.72
N ALA A 131 0.05 -12.76 -12.47
CA ALA A 131 -1.20 -12.64 -13.22
C ALA A 131 -1.93 -11.30 -12.98
N LEU A 132 -1.90 -10.79 -11.74
CA LEU A 132 -2.44 -9.47 -11.39
C LEU A 132 -1.66 -8.36 -12.08
N THR A 133 -0.33 -8.44 -12.08
CA THR A 133 0.56 -7.48 -12.77
C THR A 133 0.28 -7.45 -14.27
N ALA A 134 0.22 -8.61 -14.92
CA ALA A 134 -0.04 -8.71 -16.35
C ALA A 134 -1.42 -8.13 -16.76
N ALA A 135 -2.40 -8.18 -15.85
CA ALA A 135 -3.77 -7.68 -16.09
C ALA A 135 -3.98 -6.25 -15.57
N SER A 136 -3.03 -5.67 -14.87
CA SER A 136 -3.17 -4.36 -14.23
C SER A 136 -2.93 -3.22 -15.24
N PRO A 137 -3.80 -2.18 -15.27
CA PRO A 137 -3.55 -0.97 -16.07
C PRO A 137 -2.58 -0.01 -15.37
N ILE A 138 -2.19 -0.28 -14.13
CA ILE A 138 -1.29 0.55 -13.31
C ILE A 138 -0.10 -0.29 -12.82
N PRO A 139 1.08 0.32 -12.60
CA PRO A 139 2.25 -0.41 -12.11
C PRO A 139 1.99 -1.10 -10.77
N THR A 140 2.63 -2.27 -10.59
CA THR A 140 2.54 -3.07 -9.37
C THR A 140 3.89 -3.15 -8.65
N ILE A 141 3.86 -3.09 -7.33
CA ILE A 141 5.03 -3.24 -6.46
C ILE A 141 4.82 -4.43 -5.55
N GLY A 142 5.70 -5.42 -5.62
CA GLY A 142 5.61 -6.64 -4.83
C GLY A 142 6.41 -6.56 -3.52
N ILE A 143 5.86 -7.15 -2.47
CA ILE A 143 6.59 -7.49 -1.24
C ILE A 143 6.09 -8.85 -0.75
N GLY A 144 7.00 -9.86 -0.72
CA GLY A 144 6.59 -11.23 -0.46
C GLY A 144 5.56 -11.77 -1.46
N ALA A 145 5.62 -11.31 -2.71
CA ALA A 145 4.71 -11.64 -3.79
C ALA A 145 5.42 -12.26 -5.01
N GLY A 146 6.70 -12.63 -4.87
CA GLY A 146 7.53 -13.12 -5.96
C GLY A 146 8.04 -12.01 -6.88
N ALA A 147 8.87 -12.36 -7.86
CA ALA A 147 9.58 -11.43 -8.74
C ALA A 147 8.74 -10.93 -9.93
N GLY A 148 7.49 -11.33 -10.07
CA GLY A 148 6.64 -11.05 -11.24
C GLY A 148 5.90 -9.72 -11.23
N CYS A 149 6.18 -8.83 -10.26
CA CYS A 149 5.67 -7.46 -10.23
C CYS A 149 6.62 -6.50 -10.97
N ASP A 150 6.12 -5.32 -11.37
CA ASP A 150 6.92 -4.30 -12.07
C ASP A 150 8.04 -3.73 -11.20
N GLY A 151 7.88 -3.74 -9.89
CA GLY A 151 8.90 -3.34 -8.92
C GLY A 151 8.79 -4.15 -7.62
N GLN A 152 9.78 -3.94 -6.73
CA GLN A 152 9.86 -4.59 -5.43
C GLN A 152 10.08 -3.55 -4.33
N VAL A 153 9.52 -3.80 -3.15
CA VAL A 153 9.78 -3.02 -1.95
C VAL A 153 10.13 -3.97 -0.80
N LEU A 154 10.99 -3.51 0.10
CA LEU A 154 11.32 -4.19 1.35
C LEU A 154 11.25 -3.21 2.51
N VAL A 155 10.89 -3.72 3.68
CA VAL A 155 11.02 -2.96 4.92
C VAL A 155 12.51 -2.71 5.16
N LEU A 156 12.89 -1.46 5.48
CA LEU A 156 14.29 -1.06 5.65
C LEU A 156 15.05 -1.94 6.64
N HIS A 157 14.40 -2.31 7.75
CA HIS A 157 14.99 -3.17 8.77
C HIS A 157 15.31 -4.57 8.22
N ASP A 158 14.40 -5.13 7.41
CA ASP A 158 14.61 -6.44 6.78
C ASP A 158 15.74 -6.36 5.73
N LEU A 159 15.76 -5.30 4.91
CA LEU A 159 16.80 -5.07 3.91
C LEU A 159 18.19 -4.97 4.53
N LEU A 160 18.32 -4.26 5.66
CA LEU A 160 19.59 -4.07 6.36
C LEU A 160 19.93 -5.19 7.35
N GLY A 161 19.04 -6.16 7.54
CA GLY A 161 19.22 -7.23 8.52
C GLY A 161 19.20 -6.76 9.97
N ILE A 162 18.57 -5.63 10.26
CA ILE A 162 18.43 -5.09 11.61
C ILE A 162 17.45 -5.98 12.39
N ASP A 163 17.92 -6.59 13.46
CA ASP A 163 17.07 -7.42 14.33
C ASP A 163 16.19 -6.52 15.20
N THR A 164 14.88 -6.60 14.99
CA THR A 164 13.87 -5.88 15.77
C THR A 164 13.18 -6.78 16.81
N GLY A 165 13.71 -8.00 17.03
CA GLY A 165 13.10 -9.00 17.91
C GLY A 165 11.86 -9.68 17.32
N HIS A 166 11.48 -9.37 16.08
CA HIS A 166 10.40 -10.01 15.36
C HIS A 166 10.93 -11.12 14.45
N ARG A 167 10.06 -12.09 14.17
CA ARG A 167 10.39 -13.15 13.21
C ARG A 167 10.65 -12.56 11.84
N LYS A 168 11.84 -12.80 11.29
CA LYS A 168 12.20 -12.36 9.93
C LYS A 168 11.22 -12.92 8.90
N PRO A 169 10.78 -12.11 7.92
CA PRO A 169 10.04 -12.61 6.77
C PRO A 169 10.82 -13.71 6.05
N ARG A 170 10.10 -14.62 5.38
CA ARG A 170 10.72 -15.72 4.62
C ARG A 170 10.87 -15.40 3.13
N PHE A 171 10.93 -14.13 2.79
CA PHE A 171 11.10 -13.62 1.44
C PHE A 171 12.16 -12.54 1.37
#